data_a7b9d4464bfa6112f830954a8df60910
#
_entry.id   a7b9d4464bfa6112f830954a8df60910
#
_cell.length_a   1.000
_cell.length_b   1.000
_cell.length_c   1.000
_cell.angle_alpha   90.00
_cell.angle_beta   90.00
_cell.angle_gamma   90.00
#
_symmetry.space_group_name_H-M   'P 1'
#
loop_
_entity.id
_entity.type
_entity.pdbx_description
1 polymer ?
#
loop_
_entity_poly.entity_id
_entity_poly.type
_entity_poly.pdbx_seq_one_letter_code
_entity_poly.pdbx_strand_id
1 'polypeptide(L)'
;MSVELVRRTFLALSAALAPAAALMGCAPVGRQAVRHILPCVTDTQLWVSVSLARPETSLVLMIGGLSCPGRPMDSEGRHFSFSASALEPSTTYQLQLVAEERALGDAWPLKTFPAETDDVASLRLGAFTCAGGGDGFGFNGLQFFKPHAFRHRLFDDLLSRSPDAVIAIGDHIYWDLRGGEIPPLGRRRSALVRWIIGAYLRTRYGAFDRTASLIGTPNERVLKRIANEQIADLYGTRFKSTPIFFISDDHDYFENDDAEKELVTFPADDFSRAAHRAVANLYYPPLPNAPSKPFERSFGVMRYGSLFEAPLLDCAGHMTISGPSPVLLPASVEQWVVDRIKSSNATHFALVPSHPFGWTAGKWREWYPDVVAPEGFTGLVTNDLLGATRGVLTSAAEKYLWQRGWWVQHQRLLSVLARRPRSRFTFSGDVHAQGAIEIDRSGELNLSDAPLTSILVGPVSTSDGTWPSFARGLSASLPADLQASTLAATDEVNGFTIFDISKERVTATLYSCGGYDSKSEDDGSVKRTIELALS
;
A
#
# COMPACT_ATOMS: atom_id res chain seq x y z
N MET A 1 -20.76 31.77 -3.95
CA MET A 1 -20.34 31.62 -2.51
C MET A 1 -20.51 32.97 -1.88
N SER A 2 -21.38 33.12 -0.86
CA SER A 2 -21.66 34.42 -0.25
C SER A 2 -20.48 34.93 0.57
N VAL A 3 -20.32 36.24 0.63
CA VAL A 3 -19.28 36.95 1.43
C VAL A 3 -19.29 36.49 2.90
N GLU A 4 -20.44 36.07 3.40
CA GLU A 4 -20.66 35.53 4.74
C GLU A 4 -19.92 34.20 4.98
N LEU A 5 -19.86 33.32 3.99
CA LEU A 5 -19.15 32.04 4.09
C LEU A 5 -17.63 32.25 4.13
N VAL A 6 -17.13 33.20 3.35
CA VAL A 6 -15.70 33.58 3.33
C VAL A 6 -15.29 34.20 4.66
N ARG A 7 -16.15 35.02 5.27
CA ARG A 7 -15.90 35.67 6.56
C ARG A 7 -15.89 34.67 7.73
N ARG A 8 -16.81 33.69 7.72
CA ARG A 8 -16.83 32.60 8.73
C ARG A 8 -15.61 31.69 8.60
N THR A 9 -15.17 31.39 7.38
CA THR A 9 -13.95 30.59 7.16
C THR A 9 -12.69 31.34 7.59
N PHE A 10 -12.64 32.67 7.40
CA PHE A 10 -11.51 33.50 7.84
C PHE A 10 -11.43 33.63 9.36
N LEU A 11 -12.57 33.77 10.04
CA LEU A 11 -12.64 33.83 11.50
C LEU A 11 -12.34 32.48 12.17
N ALA A 12 -12.74 31.38 11.54
CA ALA A 12 -12.39 30.04 12.02
C ALA A 12 -10.89 29.72 11.85
N LEU A 13 -10.27 30.21 10.77
CA LEU A 13 -8.83 30.07 10.54
C LEU A 13 -7.98 30.95 11.45
N SER A 14 -8.41 32.17 11.78
CA SER A 14 -7.72 33.04 12.72
C SER A 14 -7.83 32.52 14.18
N ALA A 15 -8.91 31.83 14.53
CA ALA A 15 -9.07 31.17 15.82
C ALA A 15 -8.29 29.85 15.93
N ALA A 16 -8.05 29.16 14.82
CA ALA A 16 -7.29 27.90 14.79
C ALA A 16 -5.75 28.10 14.81
N LEU A 17 -5.26 29.29 14.50
CA LEU A 17 -3.83 29.60 14.51
C LEU A 17 -3.31 30.08 15.88
N ALA A 18 -4.18 30.40 16.83
CA ALA A 18 -3.79 30.99 18.11
C ALA A 18 -3.55 30.00 19.27
N PRO A 19 -4.11 28.79 19.39
CA PRO A 19 -3.88 27.93 20.56
C PRO A 19 -3.00 26.71 20.35
N ALA A 20 -2.35 26.51 19.20
CA ALA A 20 -1.49 25.33 19.00
C ALA A 20 -0.18 25.35 19.83
N ALA A 21 0.12 26.47 20.51
CA ALA A 21 1.31 26.60 21.36
C ALA A 21 1.07 26.27 22.84
N ALA A 22 -0.17 26.03 23.27
CA ALA A 22 -0.50 26.00 24.72
C ALA A 22 -0.95 24.62 25.24
N LEU A 23 -0.96 23.56 24.48
CA LEU A 23 -1.38 22.22 24.94
C LEU A 23 -0.32 21.10 24.68
N MET A 24 0.95 21.43 24.78
CA MET A 24 2.02 20.42 24.91
C MET A 24 2.47 20.28 26.36
N GLY A 25 1.54 19.94 27.22
CA GLY A 25 1.80 19.44 28.55
C GLY A 25 1.57 17.94 28.63
N CYS A 26 2.12 17.15 27.71
CA CYS A 26 2.23 15.70 27.89
C CYS A 26 3.47 15.43 28.73
N ALA A 27 3.27 14.77 29.87
CA ALA A 27 4.34 14.19 30.68
C ALA A 27 5.27 13.37 29.77
N PRO A 28 6.57 13.33 30.00
CA PRO A 28 7.49 12.53 29.21
C PRO A 28 7.21 11.04 29.49
N VAL A 29 6.37 10.42 28.68
CA VAL A 29 6.45 8.98 28.46
C VAL A 29 7.88 8.75 28.00
N GLY A 30 8.66 7.97 28.73
CA GLY A 30 10.05 7.69 28.41
C GLY A 30 10.13 7.32 26.93
N ARG A 31 10.78 8.18 26.13
CA ARG A 31 10.85 7.97 24.68
C ARG A 31 11.54 6.63 24.46
N GLN A 32 10.81 5.65 23.94
CA GLN A 32 11.39 4.38 23.53
C GLN A 32 12.60 4.67 22.63
N ALA A 33 13.72 4.00 22.90
CA ALA A 33 14.95 4.17 22.11
C ALA A 33 14.71 3.80 20.65
N VAL A 34 13.89 2.78 20.42
CA VAL A 34 13.51 2.27 19.09
C VAL A 34 12.15 2.84 18.69
N ARG A 35 12.07 3.43 17.51
CA ARG A 35 10.84 4.05 16.99
C ARG A 35 10.01 3.04 16.19
N HIS A 36 10.64 2.26 15.28
CA HIS A 36 9.96 1.18 14.58
C HIS A 36 10.87 -0.02 14.34
N ILE A 37 10.27 -1.20 14.20
CA ILE A 37 10.89 -2.46 13.81
C ILE A 37 9.94 -3.15 12.83
N LEU A 38 10.41 -3.41 11.60
CA LEU A 38 9.67 -4.11 10.56
C LEU A 38 10.51 -5.26 10.01
N PRO A 39 10.14 -6.52 10.29
CA PRO A 39 10.85 -7.71 9.82
C PRO A 39 10.22 -8.29 8.55
N CYS A 40 11.04 -8.94 7.73
CA CYS A 40 10.63 -9.87 6.69
C CYS A 40 11.49 -11.13 6.78
N VAL A 41 10.96 -12.28 6.43
CA VAL A 41 11.68 -13.55 6.48
C VAL A 41 11.41 -14.42 5.25
N THR A 42 12.36 -15.34 5.00
CA THR A 42 12.13 -16.57 4.23
C THR A 42 12.38 -17.77 5.15
N ASP A 43 12.57 -18.92 4.58
CA ASP A 43 12.99 -20.14 5.28
C ASP A 43 14.41 -20.02 5.88
N THR A 44 15.32 -19.35 5.17
CA THR A 44 16.75 -19.31 5.54
C THR A 44 17.32 -17.91 5.70
N GLN A 45 16.49 -16.88 5.57
CA GLN A 45 16.92 -15.49 5.62
C GLN A 45 15.97 -14.64 6.46
N LEU A 46 16.49 -13.58 7.05
CA LEU A 46 15.71 -12.52 7.66
C LEU A 46 16.27 -11.14 7.30
N TRP A 47 15.37 -10.18 7.21
CA TRP A 47 15.68 -8.76 7.10
C TRP A 47 14.90 -8.01 8.16
N VAL A 48 15.53 -6.99 8.76
CA VAL A 48 14.87 -6.11 9.72
C VAL A 48 15.22 -4.67 9.41
N SER A 49 14.22 -3.83 9.25
CA SER A 49 14.37 -2.38 9.14
C SER A 49 14.02 -1.74 10.48
N VAL A 50 14.90 -0.85 10.96
CA VAL A 50 14.79 -0.23 12.28
C VAL A 50 14.97 1.28 12.16
N SER A 51 14.16 2.05 12.87
CA SER A 51 14.49 3.46 13.14
C SER A 51 14.55 3.75 14.63
N LEU A 52 15.44 4.68 14.98
CA LEU A 52 15.76 5.06 16.35
C LEU A 52 15.29 6.48 16.66
N ALA A 53 14.93 6.72 17.91
CA ALA A 53 14.59 8.06 18.41
C ALA A 53 15.84 8.97 18.48
N ARG A 54 17.03 8.38 18.67
CA ARG A 54 18.33 9.09 18.72
C ARG A 54 19.31 8.45 17.76
N PRO A 55 20.29 9.21 17.23
CA PRO A 55 21.37 8.64 16.44
C PRO A 55 22.20 7.65 17.24
N GLU A 56 22.67 6.60 16.59
CA GLU A 56 23.70 5.67 17.09
C GLU A 56 24.80 5.55 16.03
N THR A 57 26.03 5.40 16.48
CA THR A 57 27.18 5.24 15.58
C THR A 57 27.29 3.82 15.05
N SER A 58 26.85 2.85 15.85
CA SER A 58 26.76 1.44 15.49
C SER A 58 25.55 0.79 16.14
N LEU A 59 24.97 -0.13 15.43
CA LEU A 59 23.82 -0.91 15.91
C LEU A 59 24.01 -2.36 15.46
N VAL A 60 23.82 -3.29 16.38
CA VAL A 60 23.93 -4.73 16.14
C VAL A 60 22.61 -5.39 16.47
N LEU A 61 22.15 -6.29 15.60
CA LEU A 61 21.05 -7.21 15.87
C LEU A 61 21.63 -8.55 16.30
N MET A 62 21.39 -8.94 17.55
CA MET A 62 21.68 -10.28 18.02
C MET A 62 20.55 -11.22 17.59
N ILE A 63 20.88 -12.38 17.01
CA ILE A 63 19.94 -13.36 16.45
C ILE A 63 20.30 -14.70 17.02
N GLY A 64 19.65 -15.14 18.12
CA GLY A 64 19.94 -16.43 18.75
C GLY A 64 21.41 -16.62 19.12
N GLY A 65 22.12 -15.55 19.48
CA GLY A 65 23.56 -15.55 19.77
C GLY A 65 24.48 -15.17 18.61
N LEU A 66 23.98 -15.13 17.37
CA LEU A 66 24.71 -14.60 16.22
C LEU A 66 24.68 -13.06 16.21
N SER A 67 25.80 -12.44 15.88
CA SER A 67 25.91 -10.97 15.74
C SER A 67 25.72 -10.55 14.29
N CYS A 68 24.73 -9.72 14.03
CA CYS A 68 24.45 -9.14 12.71
C CYS A 68 24.64 -7.61 12.77
N PRO A 69 25.72 -7.05 12.20
CA PRO A 69 25.94 -5.62 12.19
C PRO A 69 24.90 -4.90 11.33
N GLY A 70 24.35 -3.80 11.85
CA GLY A 70 23.42 -2.95 11.15
C GLY A 70 24.11 -2.09 10.12
N ARG A 71 23.53 -2.01 8.92
CA ARG A 71 23.95 -1.07 7.89
C ARG A 71 23.19 0.24 8.09
N PRO A 72 23.88 1.39 8.30
CA PRO A 72 23.21 2.68 8.35
C PRO A 72 22.61 3.02 6.98
N MET A 73 21.39 3.51 6.97
CA MET A 73 20.61 3.79 5.76
C MET A 73 20.38 5.28 5.54
N ASP A 74 20.69 6.10 6.53
CA ASP A 74 20.53 7.55 6.52
C ASP A 74 21.83 8.28 6.91
N SER A 75 21.85 9.59 6.70
CA SER A 75 23.00 10.43 7.03
C SER A 75 23.15 10.72 8.54
N GLU A 76 22.12 10.42 9.33
CA GLU A 76 22.07 10.79 10.74
C GLU A 76 22.33 9.61 11.70
N GLY A 77 22.46 8.37 11.20
CA GLY A 77 22.61 7.19 12.05
C GLY A 77 21.35 6.84 12.86
N ARG A 78 20.17 7.09 12.27
CA ARG A 78 18.87 6.77 12.91
C ARG A 78 18.15 5.61 12.24
N HIS A 79 18.49 5.27 11.01
CA HIS A 79 17.85 4.20 10.25
C HIS A 79 18.89 3.14 9.93
N PHE A 80 18.54 1.88 10.26
CA PHE A 80 19.42 0.74 10.05
C PHE A 80 18.67 -0.39 9.39
N SER A 81 19.36 -1.10 8.50
CA SER A 81 18.89 -2.33 7.88
C SER A 81 19.80 -3.48 8.29
N PHE A 82 19.20 -4.59 8.65
CA PHE A 82 19.87 -5.83 8.99
C PHE A 82 19.51 -6.90 7.99
N SER A 83 20.46 -7.80 7.70
CA SER A 83 20.24 -8.96 6.84
C SER A 83 21.06 -10.13 7.36
N ALA A 84 20.40 -11.22 7.68
CA ALA A 84 21.04 -12.47 8.05
C ALA A 84 20.58 -13.59 7.12
N SER A 85 21.48 -14.51 6.81
CA SER A 85 21.25 -15.66 5.92
C SER A 85 21.79 -16.94 6.55
N ALA A 86 21.54 -18.06 5.89
CA ALA A 86 21.90 -19.38 6.38
C ALA A 86 21.29 -19.71 7.76
N LEU A 87 20.07 -19.25 7.98
CA LEU A 87 19.26 -19.59 9.13
C LEU A 87 18.57 -20.95 8.93
N GLU A 88 18.20 -21.59 10.02
CA GLU A 88 17.43 -22.84 9.97
C GLU A 88 15.94 -22.55 9.68
N PRO A 89 15.29 -23.30 8.78
CA PRO A 89 13.87 -23.21 8.53
C PRO A 89 13.02 -23.50 9.79
N SER A 90 11.79 -22.99 9.82
CA SER A 90 10.80 -23.22 10.89
C SER A 90 11.31 -22.92 12.30
N THR A 91 12.37 -22.11 12.44
CA THR A 91 13.08 -21.88 13.70
C THR A 91 12.75 -20.50 14.27
N THR A 92 12.44 -20.46 15.57
CA THR A 92 12.22 -19.21 16.30
C THR A 92 13.52 -18.71 16.91
N TYR A 93 13.97 -17.56 16.44
CA TYR A 93 15.13 -16.86 16.97
C TYR A 93 14.71 -15.78 17.97
N GLN A 94 15.47 -15.61 19.05
CA GLN A 94 15.36 -14.44 19.90
C GLN A 94 16.24 -13.33 19.33
N LEU A 95 15.61 -12.19 19.01
CA LEU A 95 16.26 -11.02 18.45
C LEU A 95 16.41 -9.95 19.51
N GLN A 96 17.54 -9.22 19.51
CA GLN A 96 17.78 -8.08 20.38
C GLN A 96 18.65 -7.04 19.72
N LEU A 97 18.25 -5.77 19.77
CA LEU A 97 19.08 -4.65 19.33
C LEU A 97 20.07 -4.25 20.44
N VAL A 98 21.33 -4.05 20.05
CA VAL A 98 22.41 -3.65 20.94
C VAL A 98 23.19 -2.48 20.31
N ALA A 99 23.35 -1.39 21.04
CA ALA A 99 24.21 -0.25 20.70
C ALA A 99 25.25 -0.07 21.80
N GLU A 100 26.53 -0.04 21.45
CA GLU A 100 27.64 0.16 22.39
C GLU A 100 27.51 -0.73 23.65
N GLU A 101 27.28 -2.04 23.45
CA GLU A 101 27.08 -3.07 24.49
C GLU A 101 25.79 -2.89 25.34
N ARG A 102 24.97 -1.90 25.02
CA ARG A 102 23.71 -1.61 25.71
C ARG A 102 22.51 -2.15 24.91
N ALA A 103 21.66 -2.95 25.52
CA ALA A 103 20.40 -3.40 24.91
C ALA A 103 19.45 -2.22 24.67
N LEU A 104 18.85 -2.15 23.48
CA LEU A 104 17.83 -1.17 23.12
C LEU A 104 16.43 -1.81 23.15
N GLY A 105 15.89 -1.96 24.36
CA GLY A 105 14.61 -2.60 24.61
C GLY A 105 14.72 -4.11 24.87
N ASP A 106 13.57 -4.77 24.98
CA ASP A 106 13.48 -6.19 25.26
C ASP A 106 13.75 -7.05 24.01
N ALA A 107 14.30 -8.23 24.21
CA ALA A 107 14.39 -9.25 23.18
C ALA A 107 12.99 -9.67 22.70
N TRP A 108 12.88 -10.09 21.43
CA TRP A 108 11.62 -10.54 20.86
C TRP A 108 11.82 -11.76 19.96
N PRO A 109 10.84 -12.66 19.87
CA PRO A 109 10.90 -13.80 18.98
C PRO A 109 10.59 -13.39 17.54
N LEU A 110 11.27 -14.04 16.57
CA LEU A 110 10.93 -14.00 15.16
C LEU A 110 11.19 -15.39 14.57
N LYS A 111 10.21 -15.92 13.82
CA LYS A 111 10.28 -17.26 13.25
C LYS A 111 10.56 -17.21 11.76
N THR A 112 11.52 -18.00 11.27
CA THR A 112 11.73 -18.28 9.85
C THR A 112 10.60 -19.13 9.29
N PHE A 113 10.35 -19.03 7.99
CA PHE A 113 9.35 -19.85 7.32
C PHE A 113 9.82 -21.32 7.21
N PRO A 114 8.91 -22.26 6.95
CA PRO A 114 9.24 -23.62 6.57
C PRO A 114 10.02 -23.65 5.25
N ALA A 115 10.91 -24.63 5.07
CA ALA A 115 11.59 -24.84 3.80
C ALA A 115 10.60 -25.10 2.67
N GLU A 116 10.94 -24.71 1.44
CA GLU A 116 10.03 -24.83 0.27
C GLU A 116 9.50 -26.25 0.06
N THR A 117 10.25 -27.25 0.51
CA THR A 117 9.88 -28.67 0.41
C THR A 117 9.11 -29.20 1.61
N ASP A 118 9.05 -28.44 2.70
CA ASP A 118 8.39 -28.88 3.93
C ASP A 118 6.88 -29.03 3.72
N ASP A 119 6.38 -30.15 4.21
CA ASP A 119 4.96 -30.44 4.24
C ASP A 119 4.29 -29.74 5.42
N VAL A 120 3.69 -28.57 5.16
CA VAL A 120 3.12 -27.70 6.18
C VAL A 120 1.61 -27.90 6.28
N ALA A 121 1.10 -27.99 7.49
CA ALA A 121 -0.33 -28.23 7.75
C ALA A 121 -1.18 -26.98 7.51
N SER A 122 -0.70 -25.80 7.90
CA SER A 122 -1.48 -24.56 7.84
C SER A 122 -0.59 -23.32 7.78
N LEU A 123 -1.17 -22.24 7.26
CA LEU A 123 -0.65 -20.88 7.28
C LEU A 123 -1.82 -19.95 7.60
N ARG A 124 -1.62 -19.00 8.52
CA ARG A 124 -2.51 -17.86 8.73
C ARG A 124 -1.86 -16.60 8.21
N LEU A 125 -2.46 -15.98 7.19
CA LEU A 125 -1.93 -14.81 6.52
C LEU A 125 -2.86 -13.61 6.73
N GLY A 126 -2.32 -12.49 7.25
CA GLY A 126 -3.05 -11.23 7.32
C GLY A 126 -2.81 -10.37 6.09
N ALA A 127 -3.80 -9.56 5.68
CA ALA A 127 -3.64 -8.58 4.61
C ALA A 127 -4.47 -7.32 4.86
N PHE A 128 -3.93 -6.17 4.48
CA PHE A 128 -4.60 -4.87 4.50
C PHE A 128 -4.00 -3.93 3.46
N THR A 129 -4.67 -2.80 3.21
CA THR A 129 -4.23 -1.77 2.27
C THR A 129 -4.39 -0.37 2.84
N CYS A 130 -3.84 0.65 2.17
CA CYS A 130 -4.11 2.08 2.39
C CYS A 130 -3.99 2.46 3.86
N ALA A 131 -2.84 2.13 4.48
CA ALA A 131 -2.61 2.40 5.91
C ALA A 131 -1.96 3.77 6.17
N GLY A 132 -1.41 4.43 5.15
CA GLY A 132 -0.73 5.71 5.24
C GLY A 132 -1.62 6.88 5.64
N GLY A 133 -1.07 8.08 5.49
CA GLY A 133 -1.75 9.33 5.82
C GLY A 133 -1.41 9.88 7.21
N GLY A 134 -1.49 11.21 7.37
CA GLY A 134 -1.22 11.90 8.62
C GLY A 134 -2.19 11.51 9.75
N ASP A 135 -1.74 11.65 11.00
CA ASP A 135 -2.52 11.29 12.17
C ASP A 135 -3.80 12.14 12.30
N GLY A 136 -4.94 11.55 11.96
CA GLY A 136 -6.23 12.23 11.97
C GLY A 136 -6.29 13.45 11.05
N PHE A 137 -5.47 13.49 9.99
CA PHE A 137 -5.43 14.64 9.10
C PHE A 137 -6.77 14.91 8.45
N GLY A 138 -7.21 16.17 8.57
CA GLY A 138 -8.45 16.65 7.99
C GLY A 138 -8.44 18.17 7.84
N PHE A 139 -9.42 18.70 7.13
CA PHE A 139 -9.56 20.13 6.89
C PHE A 139 -11.03 20.54 6.81
N ASN A 140 -11.39 21.64 7.50
CA ASN A 140 -12.73 22.23 7.47
C ASN A 140 -13.87 21.23 7.82
N GLY A 141 -13.66 20.40 8.83
CA GLY A 141 -14.63 19.41 9.30
C GLY A 141 -14.68 18.12 8.48
N LEU A 142 -13.86 18.02 7.41
CA LEU A 142 -13.70 16.82 6.60
C LEU A 142 -12.40 16.12 7.00
N GLN A 143 -12.48 14.88 7.41
CA GLN A 143 -11.33 14.06 7.76
C GLN A 143 -10.90 13.26 6.52
N PHE A 144 -9.60 13.25 6.22
CA PHE A 144 -9.03 12.47 5.11
C PHE A 144 -8.50 11.12 5.58
N PHE A 145 -7.90 11.10 6.76
CA PHE A 145 -7.32 9.88 7.33
C PHE A 145 -7.80 9.67 8.75
N LYS A 146 -8.04 8.41 9.10
CA LYS A 146 -8.33 8.02 10.47
C LYS A 146 -7.13 8.31 11.39
N PRO A 147 -7.35 8.64 12.68
CA PRO A 147 -6.27 8.81 13.65
C PRO A 147 -5.42 7.55 13.82
N HIS A 148 -4.16 7.71 14.25
CA HIS A 148 -3.30 6.58 14.60
C HIS A 148 -3.95 5.65 15.62
N ALA A 149 -4.64 6.18 16.63
CA ALA A 149 -5.32 5.36 17.64
C ALA A 149 -6.32 4.37 17.02
N PHE A 150 -7.06 4.79 15.98
CA PHE A 150 -7.96 3.93 15.23
C PHE A 150 -7.19 2.84 14.46
N ARG A 151 -6.17 3.24 13.70
CA ARG A 151 -5.34 2.32 12.90
C ARG A 151 -4.56 1.34 13.78
N HIS A 152 -4.04 1.79 14.92
CA HIS A 152 -3.39 0.95 15.92
C HIS A 152 -4.32 -0.14 16.44
N ARG A 153 -5.58 0.19 16.72
CA ARG A 153 -6.57 -0.79 17.16
C ARG A 153 -6.82 -1.86 16.10
N LEU A 154 -6.93 -1.47 14.83
CA LEU A 154 -7.05 -2.44 13.73
C LEU A 154 -5.82 -3.35 13.62
N PHE A 155 -4.61 -2.80 13.76
CA PHE A 155 -3.38 -3.59 13.75
C PHE A 155 -3.30 -4.53 14.97
N ASP A 156 -3.66 -4.04 16.15
CA ASP A 156 -3.66 -4.86 17.36
C ASP A 156 -4.71 -5.99 17.24
N ASP A 157 -5.87 -5.72 16.64
CA ASP A 157 -6.91 -6.72 16.38
C ASP A 157 -6.47 -7.75 15.32
N LEU A 158 -5.82 -7.31 14.23
CA LEU A 158 -5.21 -8.20 13.25
C LEU A 158 -4.16 -9.10 13.90
N LEU A 159 -3.24 -8.54 14.69
CA LEU A 159 -2.15 -9.29 15.34
C LEU A 159 -2.66 -10.23 16.44
N SER A 160 -3.77 -9.88 17.12
CA SER A 160 -4.41 -10.75 18.12
C SER A 160 -4.89 -12.09 17.54
N ARG A 161 -5.09 -12.16 16.22
CA ARG A 161 -5.44 -13.38 15.48
C ARG A 161 -4.23 -14.25 15.16
N SER A 162 -3.03 -13.84 15.62
CA SER A 162 -1.78 -14.58 15.49
C SER A 162 -1.43 -14.99 14.05
N PRO A 163 -1.37 -14.04 13.09
CA PRO A 163 -0.94 -14.37 11.73
C PRO A 163 0.53 -14.78 11.71
N ASP A 164 0.87 -15.78 10.91
CA ASP A 164 2.25 -16.19 10.64
C ASP A 164 3.01 -15.16 9.82
N ALA A 165 2.29 -14.38 9.01
CA ALA A 165 2.81 -13.26 8.22
C ALA A 165 1.70 -12.27 7.86
N VAL A 166 2.10 -11.07 7.42
CA VAL A 166 1.18 -10.03 6.95
C VAL A 166 1.67 -9.47 5.62
N ILE A 167 0.75 -9.20 4.69
CA ILE A 167 1.02 -8.45 3.46
C ILE A 167 0.31 -7.10 3.56
N ALA A 168 1.09 -6.03 3.51
CA ALA A 168 0.62 -4.66 3.45
C ALA A 168 0.66 -4.20 1.98
N ILE A 169 -0.52 -3.85 1.43
CA ILE A 169 -0.70 -3.66 -0.02
C ILE A 169 -0.95 -2.20 -0.34
N GLY A 170 0.08 -1.49 -0.74
CA GLY A 170 0.03 -0.13 -1.26
C GLY A 170 -0.43 0.96 -0.30
N ASP A 171 -0.17 2.20 -0.69
CA ASP A 171 -0.60 3.43 0.00
C ASP A 171 -0.11 3.51 1.45
N HIS A 172 1.17 3.22 1.64
CA HIS A 172 1.80 3.34 2.95
C HIS A 172 2.17 4.78 3.27
N ILE A 173 2.25 5.64 2.25
CA ILE A 173 2.55 7.05 2.37
C ILE A 173 1.79 7.86 1.32
N TYR A 174 1.04 8.86 1.77
CA TYR A 174 0.29 9.76 0.91
C TYR A 174 1.07 11.07 0.75
N TRP A 175 1.87 11.17 -0.29
CA TRP A 175 2.67 12.35 -0.62
C TRP A 175 1.86 13.43 -1.30
N ASP A 176 0.96 13.05 -2.19
CA ASP A 176 0.13 13.89 -3.03
C ASP A 176 -0.78 14.83 -2.22
N LEU A 177 -1.13 14.46 -1.01
CA LEU A 177 -1.89 15.30 -0.10
C LEU A 177 -1.07 16.43 0.56
N ARG A 178 0.21 16.54 0.22
CA ARG A 178 1.10 17.58 0.74
C ARG A 178 0.96 18.95 0.10
N GLY A 179 0.06 19.21 -0.73
CA GLY A 179 -0.29 20.51 -1.29
C GLY A 179 0.86 21.48 -1.56
N GLY A 180 1.02 21.91 -2.79
CA GLY A 180 1.93 22.98 -3.19
C GLY A 180 3.12 22.55 -4.05
N GLU A 181 3.45 21.29 -4.14
CA GLU A 181 4.48 20.77 -5.04
C GLU A 181 3.86 20.03 -6.22
N ILE A 182 2.71 19.44 -5.98
CA ILE A 182 1.84 18.83 -6.98
C ILE A 182 0.46 19.41 -6.71
N PRO A 183 -0.42 19.63 -7.66
CA PRO A 183 -1.78 20.10 -7.42
C PRO A 183 -2.66 18.93 -6.90
N PRO A 184 -2.58 18.57 -5.62
CA PRO A 184 -3.06 17.28 -5.15
C PRO A 184 -4.54 17.24 -4.88
N LEU A 185 -5.20 18.32 -4.75
CA LEU A 185 -6.62 18.38 -4.40
C LEU A 185 -7.45 18.76 -5.61
N GLY A 186 -6.93 18.47 -6.80
CA GLY A 186 -7.54 18.80 -8.06
C GLY A 186 -7.87 20.28 -8.25
N ARG A 187 -8.12 20.69 -9.45
CA ARG A 187 -8.59 22.05 -9.76
C ARG A 187 -10.00 22.34 -9.26
N ARG A 188 -10.71 21.35 -8.74
CA ARG A 188 -12.04 21.51 -8.16
C ARG A 188 -12.06 22.41 -6.93
N ARG A 189 -10.92 22.58 -6.24
CA ARG A 189 -10.81 23.48 -5.09
C ARG A 189 -10.24 24.83 -5.48
N SER A 190 -10.72 25.89 -4.81
CA SER A 190 -10.26 27.25 -5.09
C SER A 190 -8.75 27.37 -4.87
N ALA A 191 -8.07 28.22 -5.67
CA ALA A 191 -6.64 28.51 -5.54
C ALA A 191 -6.26 28.94 -4.10
N LEU A 192 -7.17 29.65 -3.42
CA LEU A 192 -6.96 30.07 -2.03
C LEU A 192 -6.89 28.87 -1.07
N VAL A 193 -7.79 27.90 -1.21
CA VAL A 193 -7.81 26.70 -0.35
C VAL A 193 -6.54 25.88 -0.57
N ARG A 194 -6.13 25.70 -1.84
CA ARG A 194 -4.87 25.00 -2.16
C ARG A 194 -3.67 25.73 -1.57
N TRP A 195 -3.62 27.05 -1.65
CA TRP A 195 -2.54 27.85 -1.07
C TRP A 195 -2.47 27.70 0.45
N ILE A 196 -3.61 27.76 1.15
CA ILE A 196 -3.69 27.61 2.61
C ILE A 196 -3.20 26.22 3.04
N ILE A 197 -3.70 25.16 2.40
CA ILE A 197 -3.29 23.78 2.71
C ILE A 197 -1.80 23.61 2.40
N GLY A 198 -1.33 24.07 1.26
CA GLY A 198 0.07 24.02 0.89
C GLY A 198 0.97 24.78 1.85
N ALA A 199 0.56 25.97 2.33
CA ALA A 199 1.30 26.72 3.33
C ALA A 199 1.36 25.97 4.68
N TYR A 200 0.26 25.38 5.12
CA TYR A 200 0.21 24.56 6.33
C TYR A 200 1.16 23.35 6.23
N LEU A 201 1.09 22.59 5.15
CA LEU A 201 1.92 21.39 4.96
C LEU A 201 3.40 21.73 4.81
N ARG A 202 3.74 22.81 4.10
CA ARG A 202 5.13 23.31 4.06
C ARG A 202 5.66 23.72 5.43
N THR A 203 4.83 24.34 6.25
CA THR A 203 5.21 24.71 7.63
C THR A 203 5.43 23.48 8.49
N ARG A 204 4.58 22.46 8.36
CA ARG A 204 4.65 21.22 9.15
C ARG A 204 5.83 20.33 8.73
N TYR A 205 5.99 20.10 7.44
CA TYR A 205 6.93 19.09 6.92
C TYR A 205 8.16 19.69 6.24
N GLY A 206 8.05 20.90 5.71
CA GLY A 206 9.01 21.50 4.81
C GLY A 206 8.65 21.30 3.35
N ALA A 207 9.51 21.78 2.45
CA ALA A 207 9.39 21.58 1.00
C ALA A 207 10.60 20.84 0.46
N PHE A 208 10.41 20.05 -0.59
CA PHE A 208 11.51 19.42 -1.31
C PHE A 208 12.16 20.40 -2.30
N ASP A 209 13.46 20.32 -2.39
CA ASP A 209 14.21 20.80 -3.55
C ASP A 209 14.31 19.63 -4.56
N ARG A 210 13.50 19.67 -5.60
CA ARG A 210 13.45 18.59 -6.61
C ARG A 210 14.71 18.48 -7.48
N THR A 211 15.63 19.44 -7.36
CA THR A 211 16.93 19.42 -8.06
C THR A 211 18.05 18.76 -7.24
N ALA A 212 17.81 18.53 -5.94
CA ALA A 212 18.78 17.96 -5.02
C ALA A 212 18.47 16.48 -4.71
N SER A 213 19.50 15.73 -4.35
CA SER A 213 19.37 14.35 -3.86
C SER A 213 18.46 14.27 -2.63
N LEU A 214 17.85 13.09 -2.41
CA LEU A 214 16.95 12.90 -1.26
C LEU A 214 17.70 12.58 0.04
N ILE A 215 18.77 11.82 -0.03
CA ILE A 215 19.58 11.45 1.13
C ILE A 215 20.86 12.29 1.17
N GLY A 216 21.29 12.70 2.35
CA GLY A 216 22.48 13.57 2.56
C GLY A 216 22.24 15.04 2.28
N THR A 217 21.01 15.48 2.04
CA THR A 217 20.61 16.87 1.78
C THR A 217 19.45 17.30 2.69
N PRO A 218 19.01 18.57 2.67
CA PRO A 218 17.83 19.01 3.41
C PRO A 218 16.54 18.22 3.08
N ASN A 219 16.44 17.64 1.87
CA ASN A 219 15.34 16.79 1.47
C ASN A 219 15.14 15.57 2.39
N GLU A 220 16.23 15.00 2.89
CA GLU A 220 16.18 13.86 3.81
C GLU A 220 15.36 14.17 5.06
N ARG A 221 15.51 15.38 5.60
CA ARG A 221 14.73 15.82 6.76
C ARG A 221 13.24 15.95 6.44
N VAL A 222 12.92 16.48 5.28
CA VAL A 222 11.53 16.60 4.80
C VAL A 222 10.92 15.21 4.65
N LEU A 223 11.59 14.32 3.92
CA LEU A 223 11.19 12.94 3.71
C LEU A 223 10.93 12.21 5.04
N LYS A 224 11.88 12.27 5.96
CA LYS A 224 11.75 11.64 7.28
C LYS A 224 10.61 12.21 8.12
N ARG A 225 10.35 13.51 8.07
CA ARG A 225 9.22 14.10 8.81
C ARG A 225 7.88 13.52 8.36
N ILE A 226 7.73 13.32 7.05
CA ILE A 226 6.50 12.77 6.46
C ILE A 226 6.41 11.27 6.72
N ALA A 227 7.45 10.54 6.35
CA ALA A 227 7.46 9.08 6.45
C ALA A 227 7.47 8.59 7.91
N ASN A 228 8.09 9.31 8.82
CA ASN A 228 8.03 8.96 10.25
C ASN A 228 6.61 8.98 10.80
N GLU A 229 5.81 9.98 10.46
CA GLU A 229 4.42 10.06 10.91
C GLU A 229 3.58 8.93 10.32
N GLN A 230 3.73 8.67 9.02
CA GLN A 230 2.89 7.72 8.30
C GLN A 230 3.35 6.27 8.41
N ILE A 231 4.61 6.03 8.75
CA ILE A 231 5.20 4.68 8.80
C ILE A 231 5.75 4.39 10.20
N ALA A 232 6.79 5.10 10.65
CA ALA A 232 7.47 4.74 11.88
C ALA A 232 6.56 4.85 13.11
N ASP A 233 5.78 5.93 13.24
CA ASP A 233 4.87 6.13 14.37
C ASP A 233 3.61 5.27 14.25
N LEU A 234 3.17 5.00 13.02
CA LEU A 234 2.02 4.14 12.75
C LEU A 234 2.32 2.68 13.10
N TYR A 235 3.36 2.10 12.50
CA TYR A 235 3.68 0.68 12.72
C TYR A 235 4.37 0.46 14.08
N GLY A 236 5.26 1.35 14.48
CA GLY A 236 5.99 1.24 15.73
C GLY A 236 6.76 -0.07 15.82
N THR A 237 6.66 -0.73 16.96
CA THR A 237 7.25 -2.07 17.19
C THR A 237 6.21 -3.19 17.20
N ARG A 238 4.97 -2.92 16.74
CA ARG A 238 3.86 -3.89 16.79
C ARG A 238 4.13 -5.16 16.02
N PHE A 239 4.72 -5.01 14.83
CA PHE A 239 5.00 -6.14 13.94
C PHE A 239 6.36 -6.81 14.18
N LYS A 240 7.12 -6.44 15.23
CA LYS A 240 8.50 -6.95 15.43
C LYS A 240 8.63 -8.47 15.45
N SER A 241 7.56 -9.18 15.85
CA SER A 241 7.51 -10.65 15.91
C SER A 241 6.71 -11.32 14.79
N THR A 242 6.14 -10.51 13.88
CA THR A 242 5.33 -10.99 12.75
C THR A 242 5.94 -10.46 11.45
N PRO A 243 6.42 -11.31 10.55
CA PRO A 243 6.94 -10.87 9.26
C PRO A 243 5.91 -10.07 8.48
N ILE A 244 6.33 -8.95 7.89
CA ILE A 244 5.46 -8.10 7.07
C ILE A 244 6.12 -7.80 5.73
N PHE A 245 5.35 -7.94 4.65
CA PHE A 245 5.74 -7.73 3.28
C PHE A 245 5.05 -6.47 2.75
N PHE A 246 5.82 -5.53 2.19
CA PHE A 246 5.29 -4.27 1.69
C PHE A 246 5.28 -4.26 0.17
N ILE A 247 4.10 -4.05 -0.41
CA ILE A 247 3.91 -3.79 -1.85
C ILE A 247 3.51 -2.33 -1.98
N SER A 248 4.13 -1.58 -2.87
CA SER A 248 3.79 -0.18 -3.10
C SER A 248 2.69 -0.01 -4.14
N ASP A 249 1.96 1.12 -4.08
CA ASP A 249 1.00 1.52 -5.10
C ASP A 249 1.14 3.02 -5.43
N ASP A 250 0.18 3.63 -6.12
CA ASP A 250 0.26 4.96 -6.74
C ASP A 250 0.65 6.08 -5.75
N HIS A 251 0.01 6.17 -4.60
CA HIS A 251 0.32 7.20 -3.60
C HIS A 251 1.74 7.09 -3.03
N ASP A 252 2.35 5.90 -3.01
CA ASP A 252 3.74 5.70 -2.58
C ASP A 252 4.74 6.35 -3.55
N TYR A 253 4.31 6.74 -4.76
CA TYR A 253 5.10 7.38 -5.81
C TYR A 253 4.86 8.88 -5.97
N PHE A 254 4.35 9.58 -4.99
CA PHE A 254 3.99 11.00 -4.99
C PHE A 254 2.74 11.36 -5.78
N GLU A 255 2.35 10.53 -6.71
CA GLU A 255 1.29 10.80 -7.64
C GLU A 255 0.08 9.93 -7.31
N ASN A 256 -1.09 10.50 -7.41
CA ASN A 256 -2.34 9.79 -7.42
C ASN A 256 -2.70 9.48 -8.88
N ASP A 257 -3.17 8.30 -9.19
CA ASP A 257 -3.58 7.93 -10.53
C ASP A 257 -4.98 8.44 -10.92
N ASP A 258 -5.57 9.28 -10.08
CA ASP A 258 -6.81 9.98 -10.40
C ASP A 258 -6.66 10.86 -11.64
N ALA A 259 -7.70 10.89 -12.48
CA ALA A 259 -7.83 11.88 -13.55
C ALA A 259 -8.94 12.85 -13.24
N GLU A 260 -8.64 14.10 -13.45
CA GLU A 260 -9.61 15.15 -13.64
C GLU A 260 -9.60 15.60 -15.11
N LYS A 261 -10.65 16.34 -15.53
CA LYS A 261 -10.77 16.84 -16.91
C LYS A 261 -9.50 17.54 -17.44
N GLU A 262 -8.63 18.01 -16.56
CA GLU A 262 -7.52 18.88 -16.88
C GLU A 262 -6.19 18.41 -16.29
N LEU A 263 -6.15 17.27 -15.57
CA LEU A 263 -4.96 16.83 -14.87
C LEU A 263 -4.83 15.31 -14.87
N VAL A 264 -3.69 14.82 -15.34
CA VAL A 264 -3.20 13.45 -15.17
C VAL A 264 -1.91 13.54 -14.37
N THR A 265 -1.87 12.89 -13.23
CA THR A 265 -0.73 12.98 -12.31
C THR A 265 0.25 11.82 -12.45
N PHE A 266 -0.15 10.75 -13.12
CA PHE A 266 0.62 9.53 -13.28
C PHE A 266 1.04 9.32 -14.75
N PRO A 267 2.18 8.71 -15.12
CA PRO A 267 3.14 7.99 -14.29
C PRO A 267 4.10 8.88 -13.50
N ALA A 268 4.61 8.33 -12.40
CA ALA A 268 5.54 9.01 -11.52
C ALA A 268 6.83 9.46 -12.24
N ASP A 269 7.32 10.65 -11.92
CA ASP A 269 8.58 11.17 -12.44
C ASP A 269 9.81 10.57 -11.70
N ASP A 270 11.01 10.93 -12.14
CA ASP A 270 12.25 10.39 -11.59
C ASP A 270 12.47 10.79 -10.13
N PHE A 271 12.07 12.01 -9.73
CA PHE A 271 12.16 12.45 -8.34
C PHE A 271 11.21 11.64 -7.44
N SER A 272 9.98 11.44 -7.87
CA SER A 272 8.97 10.65 -7.16
C SER A 272 9.41 9.19 -6.99
N ARG A 273 9.95 8.59 -8.05
CA ARG A 273 10.56 7.24 -7.98
C ARG A 273 11.77 7.20 -7.05
N ALA A 274 12.60 8.23 -7.03
CA ALA A 274 13.73 8.30 -6.11
C ALA A 274 13.28 8.45 -4.65
N ALA A 275 12.22 9.23 -4.40
CA ALA A 275 11.63 9.37 -3.07
C ALA A 275 11.03 8.05 -2.56
N HIS A 276 10.28 7.36 -3.41
CA HIS A 276 9.79 6.01 -3.10
C HIS A 276 10.93 5.06 -2.72
N ARG A 277 12.00 4.99 -3.55
CA ARG A 277 13.18 4.15 -3.23
C ARG A 277 13.85 4.54 -1.91
N ALA A 278 13.93 5.84 -1.60
CA ALA A 278 14.49 6.31 -0.35
C ALA A 278 13.65 5.86 0.85
N VAL A 279 12.32 5.98 0.78
CA VAL A 279 11.40 5.46 1.81
C VAL A 279 11.54 3.95 1.96
N ALA A 280 11.48 3.20 0.86
CA ALA A 280 11.61 1.75 0.89
C ALA A 280 12.94 1.30 1.52
N ASN A 281 14.04 2.03 1.26
CA ASN A 281 15.34 1.72 1.86
C ASN A 281 15.43 2.06 3.35
N LEU A 282 14.76 3.12 3.78
CA LEU A 282 14.81 3.57 5.18
C LEU A 282 13.88 2.77 6.11
N TYR A 283 12.72 2.37 5.60
CA TYR A 283 11.65 1.88 6.47
C TYR A 283 11.25 0.43 6.23
N TYR A 284 11.33 -0.07 5.00
CA TYR A 284 10.82 -1.42 4.69
C TYR A 284 11.95 -2.43 4.54
N PRO A 285 11.75 -3.67 5.01
CA PRO A 285 12.59 -4.78 4.59
C PRO A 285 12.44 -5.01 3.07
N PRO A 286 13.47 -5.57 2.39
CA PRO A 286 13.35 -5.93 0.98
C PRO A 286 12.36 -7.07 0.80
N LEU A 287 11.74 -7.13 -0.39
CA LEU A 287 10.95 -8.29 -0.81
C LEU A 287 11.88 -9.44 -1.20
N PRO A 288 11.63 -10.66 -0.71
CA PRO A 288 12.43 -11.83 -1.05
C PRO A 288 12.11 -12.35 -2.47
N ASN A 289 13.04 -13.14 -3.01
CA ASN A 289 12.87 -13.84 -4.29
C ASN A 289 12.46 -12.91 -5.44
N ALA A 290 12.93 -11.68 -5.40
CA ALA A 290 12.66 -10.66 -6.42
C ALA A 290 13.19 -11.09 -7.80
N PRO A 291 12.58 -10.61 -8.91
CA PRO A 291 13.18 -10.73 -10.22
C PRO A 291 14.51 -9.97 -10.27
N SER A 292 15.30 -10.21 -11.33
CA SER A 292 16.57 -9.50 -11.50
C SER A 292 16.39 -7.98 -11.57
N LYS A 293 17.48 -7.24 -11.25
CA LYS A 293 17.50 -5.78 -11.35
C LYS A 293 16.88 -5.28 -12.67
N PRO A 294 16.16 -4.16 -12.63
CA PRO A 294 16.05 -3.17 -11.53
C PRO A 294 14.83 -3.35 -10.63
N PHE A 295 14.23 -4.51 -10.55
CA PHE A 295 12.89 -4.75 -10.01
C PHE A 295 12.87 -5.26 -8.55
N GLU A 296 14.02 -5.38 -7.90
CA GLU A 296 14.19 -6.03 -6.59
C GLU A 296 13.47 -5.37 -5.41
N ARG A 297 12.92 -4.18 -5.59
CA ARG A 297 12.15 -3.48 -4.55
C ARG A 297 10.66 -3.37 -4.84
N SER A 298 10.27 -3.65 -6.08
CA SER A 298 8.89 -3.53 -6.53
C SER A 298 8.17 -4.87 -6.61
N PHE A 299 8.94 -5.96 -6.74
CA PHE A 299 8.38 -7.30 -6.92
C PHE A 299 9.11 -8.30 -6.03
N GLY A 300 8.40 -9.32 -5.61
CA GLY A 300 8.97 -10.41 -4.81
C GLY A 300 8.03 -11.60 -4.73
N VAL A 301 8.40 -12.59 -3.92
CA VAL A 301 7.56 -13.77 -3.67
C VAL A 301 7.54 -14.07 -2.19
N MET A 302 6.36 -14.20 -1.63
CA MET A 302 6.18 -14.88 -0.36
C MET A 302 6.01 -16.37 -0.64
N ARG A 303 6.87 -17.20 -0.03
CA ARG A 303 6.78 -18.67 -0.09
C ARG A 303 6.72 -19.23 1.32
N TYR A 304 5.77 -20.15 1.57
CA TYR A 304 5.58 -20.78 2.88
C TYR A 304 5.48 -22.30 2.73
N GLY A 305 6.58 -22.97 2.85
CA GLY A 305 6.68 -24.40 2.63
C GLY A 305 6.20 -24.83 1.25
N SER A 306 5.70 -26.05 1.15
CA SER A 306 4.97 -26.55 -0.03
C SER A 306 3.50 -26.12 -0.07
N LEU A 307 3.03 -25.38 0.96
CA LEU A 307 1.62 -25.04 1.12
C LEU A 307 1.18 -23.85 0.28
N PHE A 308 1.95 -22.75 0.31
CA PHE A 308 1.50 -21.48 -0.26
C PHE A 308 2.61 -20.70 -0.98
N GLU A 309 2.27 -20.08 -2.10
CA GLU A 309 3.13 -19.15 -2.82
C GLU A 309 2.33 -17.96 -3.34
N ALA A 310 2.90 -16.76 -3.21
CA ALA A 310 2.31 -15.52 -3.67
C ALA A 310 3.35 -14.58 -4.28
N PRO A 311 3.38 -14.37 -5.60
CA PRO A 311 4.03 -13.21 -6.21
C PRO A 311 3.38 -11.91 -5.76
N LEU A 312 4.21 -10.97 -5.32
CA LEU A 312 3.88 -9.64 -4.81
C LEU A 312 4.22 -8.61 -5.88
N LEU A 313 3.23 -7.83 -6.34
CA LEU A 313 3.33 -7.06 -7.57
C LEU A 313 3.00 -5.59 -7.34
N ASP A 314 4.02 -4.74 -7.37
CA ASP A 314 3.87 -3.28 -7.45
C ASP A 314 3.45 -2.90 -8.88
N CYS A 315 2.17 -2.71 -9.09
CA CYS A 315 1.64 -2.34 -10.40
C CYS A 315 1.88 -0.85 -10.73
N ALA A 316 1.94 0.01 -9.72
CA ALA A 316 2.03 1.46 -9.93
C ALA A 316 3.43 1.92 -10.37
N GLY A 317 4.48 1.36 -9.79
CA GLY A 317 5.86 1.81 -10.04
C GLY A 317 6.34 1.67 -11.48
N HIS A 318 5.74 0.77 -12.24
CA HIS A 318 6.23 0.38 -13.57
C HIS A 318 5.15 0.36 -14.65
N MET A 319 3.91 0.70 -14.34
CA MET A 319 2.86 0.76 -15.35
C MET A 319 3.15 1.79 -16.43
N THR A 320 2.60 1.57 -17.61
CA THR A 320 2.53 2.57 -18.68
C THR A 320 1.07 2.87 -19.00
N ILE A 321 0.79 4.10 -19.41
CA ILE A 321 -0.56 4.58 -19.72
C ILE A 321 -0.72 5.05 -21.16
N SER A 322 0.28 4.82 -22.00
CA SER A 322 0.35 5.34 -23.37
C SER A 322 0.87 4.31 -24.35
N GLY A 323 0.74 4.65 -25.62
CA GLY A 323 1.13 3.78 -26.73
C GLY A 323 0.03 2.78 -27.11
N PRO A 324 0.31 1.91 -28.10
CA PRO A 324 -0.70 0.99 -28.63
C PRO A 324 -1.02 -0.18 -27.70
N SER A 325 -0.18 -0.45 -26.73
CA SER A 325 -0.34 -1.56 -25.78
C SER A 325 0.26 -1.25 -24.42
N PRO A 326 -0.35 -0.33 -23.65
CA PRO A 326 0.09 -0.03 -22.29
C PRO A 326 0.00 -1.26 -21.38
N VAL A 327 0.86 -1.30 -20.35
CA VAL A 327 0.99 -2.48 -19.48
C VAL A 327 0.92 -2.08 -18.00
N LEU A 328 0.40 -2.96 -17.16
CA LEU A 328 0.49 -2.89 -15.69
C LEU A 328 1.87 -3.35 -15.21
N LEU A 329 2.40 -4.39 -15.84
CA LEU A 329 3.68 -4.99 -15.52
C LEU A 329 4.62 -4.94 -16.73
N PRO A 330 5.91 -4.65 -16.55
CA PRO A 330 6.91 -4.83 -17.60
C PRO A 330 6.88 -6.25 -18.15
N ALA A 331 7.15 -6.42 -19.44
CA ALA A 331 7.07 -7.73 -20.11
C ALA A 331 7.96 -8.80 -19.44
N SER A 332 9.16 -8.43 -18.97
CA SER A 332 10.03 -9.35 -18.24
C SER A 332 9.49 -9.78 -16.88
N VAL A 333 8.76 -8.88 -16.20
CA VAL A 333 8.08 -9.20 -14.93
C VAL A 333 6.85 -10.05 -15.19
N GLU A 334 6.05 -9.75 -16.21
CA GLU A 334 4.93 -10.60 -16.61
C GLU A 334 5.42 -12.03 -16.91
N GLN A 335 6.50 -12.17 -17.67
CA GLN A 335 7.08 -13.48 -17.96
C GLN A 335 7.53 -14.20 -16.68
N TRP A 336 8.21 -13.48 -15.77
CA TRP A 336 8.61 -14.02 -14.48
C TRP A 336 7.40 -14.51 -13.65
N VAL A 337 6.31 -13.76 -13.62
CA VAL A 337 5.05 -14.19 -12.95
C VAL A 337 4.49 -15.45 -13.60
N VAL A 338 4.43 -15.48 -14.93
CA VAL A 338 3.95 -16.64 -15.70
C VAL A 338 4.80 -17.88 -15.43
N ASP A 339 6.12 -17.73 -15.36
CA ASP A 339 7.04 -18.83 -15.06
C ASP A 339 6.84 -19.32 -13.63
N ARG A 340 6.66 -18.42 -12.66
CA ARG A 340 6.32 -18.77 -11.27
C ARG A 340 5.00 -19.53 -11.19
N ILE A 341 3.93 -19.05 -11.84
CA ILE A 341 2.63 -19.75 -11.88
C ILE A 341 2.79 -21.18 -12.42
N LYS A 342 3.58 -21.37 -13.47
CA LYS A 342 3.76 -22.67 -14.11
C LYS A 342 4.67 -23.63 -13.34
N SER A 343 5.74 -23.11 -12.74
CA SER A 343 6.77 -23.92 -12.08
C SER A 343 6.52 -24.19 -10.60
N SER A 344 5.69 -23.37 -9.95
CA SER A 344 5.41 -23.51 -8.53
C SER A 344 4.75 -24.85 -8.21
N ASN A 345 5.31 -25.55 -7.22
CA ASN A 345 4.75 -26.77 -6.64
C ASN A 345 3.89 -26.52 -5.39
N ALA A 346 3.62 -25.23 -5.07
CA ALA A 346 2.77 -24.89 -3.93
C ALA A 346 1.35 -25.44 -4.11
N THR A 347 0.77 -25.91 -3.02
CA THR A 347 -0.61 -26.41 -2.99
C THR A 347 -1.58 -25.30 -3.38
N HIS A 348 -1.44 -24.11 -2.79
CA HIS A 348 -2.25 -22.94 -3.10
C HIS A 348 -1.38 -21.82 -3.65
N PHE A 349 -1.95 -21.02 -4.53
CA PHE A 349 -1.26 -19.94 -5.20
C PHE A 349 -2.12 -18.69 -5.26
N ALA A 350 -1.55 -17.55 -4.90
CA ALA A 350 -2.22 -16.27 -5.05
C ALA A 350 -1.40 -15.31 -5.90
N LEU A 351 -2.04 -14.43 -6.67
CA LEU A 351 -1.43 -13.21 -7.17
C LEU A 351 -1.82 -12.04 -6.26
N VAL A 352 -0.84 -11.23 -5.90
CA VAL A 352 -1.06 -10.06 -5.04
C VAL A 352 -0.64 -8.80 -5.78
N PRO A 353 -1.44 -8.33 -6.73
CA PRO A 353 -1.21 -7.06 -7.40
C PRO A 353 -1.62 -5.91 -6.47
N SER A 354 -0.88 -4.81 -6.46
CA SER A 354 -1.30 -3.60 -5.74
C SER A 354 -2.58 -3.04 -6.34
N HIS A 355 -2.66 -2.94 -7.67
CA HIS A 355 -3.89 -2.61 -8.38
C HIS A 355 -4.80 -3.84 -8.56
N PRO A 356 -6.09 -3.77 -8.19
CA PRO A 356 -6.94 -4.95 -8.13
C PRO A 356 -7.30 -5.53 -9.50
N PHE A 357 -7.27 -6.85 -9.62
CA PHE A 357 -7.83 -7.57 -10.75
C PHE A 357 -9.34 -7.73 -10.56
N GLY A 358 -10.08 -7.35 -11.60
CA GLY A 358 -11.54 -7.48 -11.62
C GLY A 358 -12.31 -6.30 -10.99
N TRP A 359 -11.64 -5.21 -10.63
CA TRP A 359 -12.27 -4.07 -9.99
C TRP A 359 -11.89 -2.75 -10.66
N THR A 360 -12.79 -1.77 -10.57
CA THR A 360 -12.58 -0.38 -10.96
C THR A 360 -13.24 0.55 -9.94
N ALA A 361 -12.70 1.73 -9.75
CA ALA A 361 -13.28 2.79 -8.91
C ALA A 361 -13.20 4.17 -9.58
N GLY A 362 -13.14 4.19 -10.90
CA GLY A 362 -13.10 5.41 -11.70
C GLY A 362 -11.79 6.16 -11.62
N LYS A 363 -10.68 5.50 -11.41
CA LYS A 363 -9.34 6.08 -11.50
C LYS A 363 -8.95 6.33 -12.96
N TRP A 364 -8.02 7.25 -13.19
CA TRP A 364 -7.67 7.69 -14.55
C TRP A 364 -7.21 6.55 -15.45
N ARG A 365 -6.37 5.68 -14.98
CA ARG A 365 -5.87 4.53 -15.76
C ARG A 365 -6.99 3.58 -16.20
N GLU A 366 -8.07 3.50 -15.41
CA GLU A 366 -9.27 2.74 -15.72
C GLU A 366 -10.16 3.47 -16.71
N TRP A 367 -10.07 4.80 -16.72
CA TRP A 367 -10.85 5.68 -17.60
C TRP A 367 -10.14 6.01 -18.91
N TYR A 368 -8.93 5.52 -19.12
CA TYR A 368 -8.13 5.86 -20.28
C TYR A 368 -8.87 5.74 -21.61
N PRO A 369 -9.66 4.69 -21.89
CA PRO A 369 -10.46 4.63 -23.10
C PRO A 369 -11.52 5.72 -23.22
N ASP A 370 -11.93 6.32 -22.11
CA ASP A 370 -12.93 7.39 -22.05
C ASP A 370 -12.33 8.78 -22.23
N VAL A 371 -11.01 8.88 -22.29
CA VAL A 371 -10.32 10.14 -22.56
C VAL A 371 -10.11 10.27 -24.06
N VAL A 372 -10.75 11.28 -24.68
CA VAL A 372 -10.53 11.60 -26.08
C VAL A 372 -9.15 12.20 -26.26
N ALA A 373 -8.25 11.44 -26.85
CA ALA A 373 -7.01 11.97 -27.41
C ALA A 373 -7.24 12.37 -28.89
N PRO A 374 -6.46 13.30 -29.44
CA PRO A 374 -6.48 13.58 -30.86
C PRO A 374 -6.26 12.32 -31.70
N GLU A 375 -6.97 12.21 -32.81
CA GLU A 375 -6.79 11.10 -33.73
C GLU A 375 -5.33 10.98 -34.16
N GLY A 376 -4.80 9.75 -34.11
CA GLY A 376 -3.38 9.47 -34.44
C GLY A 376 -2.37 9.81 -33.36
N PHE A 377 -2.80 10.22 -32.17
CA PHE A 377 -1.89 10.44 -31.06
C PHE A 377 -1.28 9.13 -30.56
N THR A 378 0.05 9.06 -30.56
CA THR A 378 0.83 7.88 -30.11
C THR A 378 1.79 8.20 -28.97
N GLY A 379 1.75 9.43 -28.42
CA GLY A 379 2.63 9.89 -27.37
C GLY A 379 2.24 9.37 -25.97
N LEU A 380 3.05 9.75 -24.98
CA LEU A 380 2.73 9.52 -23.57
C LEU A 380 1.49 10.34 -23.20
N VAL A 381 0.56 9.68 -22.50
CA VAL A 381 -0.53 10.38 -21.84
C VAL A 381 0.02 10.94 -20.54
N THR A 382 0.34 12.21 -20.54
CA THR A 382 0.98 12.94 -19.45
C THR A 382 0.15 14.20 -19.16
N ASN A 383 0.58 14.97 -18.17
CA ASN A 383 0.05 16.32 -17.95
C ASN A 383 0.13 17.20 -19.20
N ASP A 384 1.18 16.99 -20.02
CA ASP A 384 1.35 17.72 -21.28
C ASP A 384 0.24 17.35 -22.29
N LEU A 385 -0.13 16.08 -22.37
CA LEU A 385 -1.26 15.67 -23.20
C LEU A 385 -2.54 16.38 -22.78
N LEU A 386 -2.89 16.37 -21.51
CA LEU A 386 -4.07 17.06 -21.02
C LEU A 386 -3.93 18.59 -21.12
N GLY A 387 -2.72 19.12 -20.97
CA GLY A 387 -2.43 20.54 -21.14
C GLY A 387 -2.50 21.00 -22.59
N ALA A 388 -1.88 20.26 -23.50
CA ALA A 388 -1.74 20.61 -24.91
C ALA A 388 -2.94 20.18 -25.77
N THR A 389 -3.45 18.97 -25.55
CA THR A 389 -4.47 18.35 -26.39
C THR A 389 -5.81 18.18 -25.68
N ARG A 390 -5.82 18.34 -24.37
CA ARG A 390 -7.00 18.31 -23.52
C ARG A 390 -7.86 17.08 -23.75
N GLY A 391 -7.36 15.94 -23.32
CA GLY A 391 -8.20 14.77 -23.17
C GLY A 391 -9.46 15.14 -22.38
N VAL A 392 -10.62 14.84 -22.93
CA VAL A 392 -11.91 15.09 -22.31
C VAL A 392 -12.52 13.76 -21.97
N LEU A 393 -12.95 13.58 -20.73
CA LEU A 393 -13.76 12.43 -20.37
C LEU A 393 -15.02 12.42 -21.20
N THR A 394 -15.24 11.36 -21.99
CA THR A 394 -16.35 11.27 -22.96
C THR A 394 -17.65 10.81 -22.33
N SER A 395 -17.56 10.14 -21.15
CA SER A 395 -18.70 9.61 -20.44
C SER A 395 -18.77 10.16 -19.02
N ALA A 396 -19.96 10.47 -18.55
CA ALA A 396 -20.22 10.91 -17.19
C ALA A 396 -20.58 9.74 -16.24
N ALA A 397 -21.02 8.60 -16.76
CA ALA A 397 -21.68 7.57 -15.97
C ALA A 397 -21.11 6.16 -16.13
N GLU A 398 -20.50 5.83 -17.26
CA GLU A 398 -20.08 4.46 -17.56
C GLU A 398 -18.56 4.38 -17.75
N LYS A 399 -17.84 4.31 -16.65
CA LYS A 399 -16.38 4.40 -16.61
C LYS A 399 -15.73 3.13 -16.15
N TYR A 400 -16.21 2.02 -16.66
CA TYR A 400 -15.87 0.70 -16.18
C TYR A 400 -15.05 -0.10 -17.19
N LEU A 401 -14.41 0.58 -18.13
CA LEU A 401 -13.53 -0.04 -19.10
C LEU A 401 -12.08 0.14 -18.65
N TRP A 402 -11.39 -0.96 -18.51
CA TRP A 402 -9.94 -0.94 -18.37
C TRP A 402 -9.30 -0.56 -19.69
N GLN A 403 -8.17 0.09 -19.59
CA GLN A 403 -7.34 0.36 -20.74
C GLN A 403 -6.97 -0.94 -21.45
N ARG A 404 -7.08 -0.97 -22.78
CA ARG A 404 -7.00 -2.20 -23.58
C ARG A 404 -5.74 -3.04 -23.31
N GLY A 405 -4.57 -2.41 -23.18
CA GLY A 405 -3.32 -3.14 -22.93
C GLY A 405 -3.30 -3.82 -21.57
N TRP A 406 -3.80 -3.14 -20.54
CA TRP A 406 -3.93 -3.72 -19.20
C TRP A 406 -4.95 -4.84 -19.17
N TRP A 407 -6.07 -4.67 -19.87
CA TRP A 407 -7.10 -5.70 -20.00
C TRP A 407 -6.54 -6.97 -20.63
N VAL A 408 -5.78 -6.84 -21.71
CA VAL A 408 -5.17 -7.99 -22.39
C VAL A 408 -4.10 -8.66 -21.51
N GLN A 409 -3.30 -7.90 -20.77
CA GLN A 409 -2.33 -8.44 -19.82
C GLN A 409 -3.03 -9.16 -18.65
N HIS A 410 -4.06 -8.55 -18.09
CA HIS A 410 -4.92 -9.14 -17.07
C HIS A 410 -5.51 -10.49 -17.54
N GLN A 411 -6.08 -10.56 -18.77
CA GLN A 411 -6.59 -11.80 -19.34
C GLN A 411 -5.51 -12.88 -19.48
N ARG A 412 -4.30 -12.51 -19.92
CA ARG A 412 -3.18 -13.49 -20.01
C ARG A 412 -2.83 -14.06 -18.63
N LEU A 413 -2.72 -13.22 -17.61
CA LEU A 413 -2.39 -13.65 -16.25
C LEU A 413 -3.50 -14.52 -15.65
N LEU A 414 -4.77 -14.12 -15.78
CA LEU A 414 -5.91 -14.93 -15.35
C LEU A 414 -5.95 -16.28 -16.08
N SER A 415 -5.72 -16.29 -17.40
CA SER A 415 -5.70 -17.53 -18.19
C SER A 415 -4.64 -18.54 -17.72
N VAL A 416 -3.46 -18.05 -17.33
CA VAL A 416 -2.40 -18.93 -16.80
C VAL A 416 -2.72 -19.39 -15.39
N LEU A 417 -3.22 -18.49 -14.55
CA LEU A 417 -3.60 -18.79 -13.16
C LEU A 417 -4.74 -19.82 -13.09
N ALA A 418 -5.75 -19.69 -13.95
CA ALA A 418 -6.90 -20.60 -14.02
C ALA A 418 -6.53 -22.05 -14.36
N ARG A 419 -5.37 -22.28 -14.99
CA ARG A 419 -4.89 -23.64 -15.33
C ARG A 419 -4.26 -24.38 -14.15
N ARG A 420 -4.09 -23.73 -13.01
CA ARG A 420 -3.56 -24.43 -11.84
C ARG A 420 -4.58 -25.41 -11.29
N PRO A 421 -4.13 -26.56 -10.79
CA PRO A 421 -5.04 -27.65 -10.40
C PRO A 421 -5.71 -27.46 -9.03
N ARG A 422 -5.27 -26.48 -8.23
CA ARG A 422 -5.79 -26.25 -6.86
C ARG A 422 -6.13 -24.78 -6.67
N SER A 423 -6.50 -24.40 -5.43
CA SER A 423 -6.97 -23.05 -5.12
C SER A 423 -6.01 -21.98 -5.62
N ARG A 424 -6.58 -21.07 -6.37
CA ARG A 424 -5.95 -19.97 -7.06
C ARG A 424 -6.84 -18.75 -6.95
N PHE A 425 -6.30 -17.68 -6.46
CA PHE A 425 -7.06 -16.46 -6.22
C PHE A 425 -6.16 -15.23 -6.35
N THR A 426 -6.77 -14.07 -6.37
CA THR A 426 -6.08 -12.80 -6.28
C THR A 426 -6.60 -12.02 -5.08
N PHE A 427 -5.74 -11.23 -4.45
CA PHE A 427 -6.18 -10.25 -3.47
C PHE A 427 -5.34 -8.98 -3.58
N SER A 428 -5.97 -7.85 -3.33
CA SER A 428 -5.42 -6.53 -3.65
C SER A 428 -5.99 -5.44 -2.77
N GLY A 429 -5.50 -4.21 -2.97
CA GLY A 429 -5.89 -3.01 -2.26
C GLY A 429 -6.47 -1.91 -3.15
N ASP A 430 -5.94 -0.71 -3.00
CA ASP A 430 -6.11 0.46 -3.85
C ASP A 430 -7.49 1.15 -3.78
N VAL A 431 -8.56 0.46 -4.07
CA VAL A 431 -9.90 1.05 -4.26
C VAL A 431 -10.70 1.33 -2.99
N HIS A 432 -10.05 1.36 -1.85
CA HIS A 432 -10.64 1.74 -0.54
C HIS A 432 -11.95 1.00 -0.20
N ALA A 433 -12.00 -0.29 -0.46
CA ALA A 433 -13.18 -1.10 -0.20
C ALA A 433 -12.80 -2.51 0.27
N GLN A 434 -13.76 -3.21 0.86
CA GLN A 434 -13.73 -4.66 1.03
C GLN A 434 -14.78 -5.30 0.14
N GLY A 435 -14.48 -6.52 -0.35
CA GLY A 435 -15.41 -7.29 -1.15
C GLY A 435 -14.75 -8.51 -1.76
N ALA A 436 -15.55 -9.40 -2.33
CA ALA A 436 -15.05 -10.57 -3.02
C ALA A 436 -15.99 -10.98 -4.16
N ILE A 437 -15.38 -11.36 -5.26
CA ILE A 437 -16.06 -11.87 -6.45
C ILE A 437 -15.40 -13.15 -6.93
N GLU A 438 -16.15 -13.93 -7.66
CA GLU A 438 -15.66 -15.05 -8.44
C GLU A 438 -15.82 -14.72 -9.93
N ILE A 439 -14.70 -14.57 -10.62
CA ILE A 439 -14.65 -14.14 -12.03
C ILE A 439 -14.95 -15.35 -12.92
N ASP A 440 -16.09 -15.30 -13.60
CA ASP A 440 -16.57 -16.34 -14.53
C ASP A 440 -16.12 -16.08 -15.97
N ARG A 441 -15.94 -14.80 -16.34
CA ARG A 441 -15.52 -14.39 -17.68
C ARG A 441 -14.81 -13.05 -17.65
N SER A 442 -13.79 -12.92 -18.46
CA SER A 442 -13.08 -11.66 -18.70
C SER A 442 -12.95 -11.43 -20.20
N GLY A 443 -13.86 -10.63 -20.79
CA GLY A 443 -14.00 -10.50 -22.23
C GLY A 443 -14.22 -11.85 -22.91
N GLU A 444 -13.35 -12.23 -23.85
CA GLU A 444 -13.42 -13.52 -24.54
C GLU A 444 -12.92 -14.72 -23.70
N LEU A 445 -12.21 -14.45 -22.59
CA LEU A 445 -11.70 -15.49 -21.71
C LEU A 445 -12.83 -16.07 -20.86
N ASN A 446 -13.26 -17.30 -21.16
CA ASN A 446 -14.22 -18.05 -20.36
C ASN A 446 -13.49 -18.77 -19.22
N LEU A 447 -13.90 -18.52 -18.00
CA LEU A 447 -13.38 -19.10 -16.76
C LEU A 447 -14.44 -19.91 -16.00
N SER A 448 -15.63 -20.12 -16.56
CA SER A 448 -16.76 -20.77 -15.87
C SER A 448 -16.45 -22.19 -15.35
N ASP A 449 -15.54 -22.91 -16.01
CA ASP A 449 -15.09 -24.24 -15.56
C ASP A 449 -14.02 -24.16 -14.44
N ALA A 450 -13.41 -22.99 -14.26
CA ALA A 450 -12.34 -22.74 -13.31
C ALA A 450 -12.33 -21.27 -12.90
N PRO A 451 -13.38 -20.80 -12.23
CA PRO A 451 -13.52 -19.41 -11.86
C PRO A 451 -12.40 -18.97 -10.89
N LEU A 452 -12.10 -17.69 -10.89
CA LEU A 452 -11.05 -17.12 -10.10
C LEU A 452 -11.59 -16.14 -9.06
N THR A 453 -11.30 -16.40 -7.81
CA THR A 453 -11.68 -15.48 -6.73
C THR A 453 -10.78 -14.26 -6.74
N SER A 454 -11.38 -13.08 -6.68
CA SER A 454 -10.69 -11.80 -6.47
C SER A 454 -11.23 -11.10 -5.22
N ILE A 455 -10.32 -10.68 -4.33
CA ILE A 455 -10.66 -10.14 -3.01
C ILE A 455 -10.05 -8.74 -2.84
N LEU A 456 -10.85 -7.79 -2.37
CA LEU A 456 -10.41 -6.50 -1.84
C LEU A 456 -10.24 -6.63 -0.33
N VAL A 457 -8.99 -6.45 0.16
CA VAL A 457 -8.64 -6.81 1.56
C VAL A 457 -9.09 -5.78 2.60
N GLY A 458 -9.40 -4.55 2.19
CA GLY A 458 -9.84 -3.47 3.05
C GLY A 458 -8.75 -2.47 3.44
N PRO A 459 -9.11 -1.17 3.40
CA PRO A 459 -8.23 -0.10 3.84
C PRO A 459 -8.20 0.03 5.36
N VAL A 460 -7.14 0.64 5.90
CA VAL A 460 -6.97 0.83 7.35
C VAL A 460 -7.18 2.29 7.76
N SER A 461 -6.88 3.25 6.87
CA SER A 461 -6.84 4.66 7.25
C SER A 461 -7.88 5.55 6.55
N THR A 462 -8.73 5.00 5.70
CA THR A 462 -9.67 5.79 4.88
C THR A 462 -10.72 6.49 5.75
N SER A 463 -10.97 7.77 5.46
CA SER A 463 -11.99 8.56 6.12
C SER A 463 -12.79 9.38 5.10
N ASP A 464 -13.72 10.22 5.58
CA ASP A 464 -14.76 10.89 4.80
C ASP A 464 -14.29 11.52 3.49
N GLY A 465 -13.09 12.12 3.50
CA GLY A 465 -12.54 12.82 2.34
C GLY A 465 -11.89 11.95 1.27
N THR A 466 -11.67 10.67 1.56
CA THR A 466 -10.91 9.75 0.69
C THR A 466 -11.69 8.50 0.26
N TRP A 467 -12.95 8.34 0.68
CA TRP A 467 -13.81 7.31 0.12
C TRP A 467 -14.09 7.58 -1.36
N PRO A 468 -13.99 6.58 -2.25
CA PRO A 468 -14.22 6.75 -3.68
C PRO A 468 -15.59 7.34 -4.01
N SER A 469 -16.66 6.90 -3.36
CA SER A 469 -18.00 7.47 -3.53
C SER A 469 -18.06 8.96 -3.23
N PHE A 470 -17.33 9.43 -2.21
CA PHE A 470 -17.26 10.84 -1.87
C PHE A 470 -16.31 11.61 -2.80
N ALA A 471 -15.10 11.10 -2.99
CA ALA A 471 -14.05 11.80 -3.74
C ALA A 471 -14.32 11.83 -5.24
N ARG A 472 -14.86 10.75 -5.80
CA ARG A 472 -15.07 10.56 -7.25
C ARG A 472 -16.53 10.37 -7.67
N GLY A 473 -17.44 10.14 -6.71
CA GLY A 473 -18.85 9.83 -6.97
C GLY A 473 -19.09 8.40 -7.49
N LEU A 474 -18.11 7.52 -7.34
CA LEU A 474 -18.14 6.14 -7.81
C LEU A 474 -17.56 5.22 -6.73
N SER A 475 -18.29 4.18 -6.36
CA SER A 475 -17.75 3.10 -5.51
C SER A 475 -17.03 2.05 -6.35
N ALA A 476 -16.25 1.19 -5.68
CA ALA A 476 -15.62 0.05 -6.35
C ALA A 476 -16.69 -0.86 -6.98
N SER A 477 -16.48 -1.21 -8.24
CA SER A 477 -17.44 -1.97 -9.08
C SER A 477 -16.69 -2.82 -10.10
N LEU A 478 -17.41 -3.54 -10.94
CA LEU A 478 -16.80 -4.39 -11.98
C LEU A 478 -16.58 -3.60 -13.27
N PRO A 479 -15.49 -3.85 -14.00
CA PRO A 479 -15.37 -3.41 -15.40
C PRO A 479 -16.48 -3.99 -16.27
N ALA A 480 -16.93 -3.25 -17.29
CA ALA A 480 -18.08 -3.64 -18.12
C ALA A 480 -17.93 -5.01 -18.82
N ASP A 481 -16.70 -5.37 -19.21
CA ASP A 481 -16.41 -6.63 -19.91
C ASP A 481 -16.10 -7.80 -18.96
N LEU A 482 -16.28 -7.61 -17.64
CA LEU A 482 -16.07 -8.64 -16.64
C LEU A 482 -17.42 -9.20 -16.19
N GLN A 483 -17.56 -10.53 -16.20
CA GLN A 483 -18.68 -11.22 -15.57
C GLN A 483 -18.17 -11.96 -14.35
N ALA A 484 -18.83 -11.75 -13.23
CA ALA A 484 -18.46 -12.37 -11.96
C ALA A 484 -19.67 -12.57 -11.07
N SER A 485 -19.60 -13.59 -10.24
CA SER A 485 -20.53 -13.84 -9.15
C SER A 485 -20.06 -13.13 -7.89
N THR A 486 -20.96 -12.48 -7.16
CA THR A 486 -20.61 -11.80 -5.90
C THR A 486 -20.55 -12.80 -4.76
N LEU A 487 -19.38 -12.95 -4.15
CA LEU A 487 -19.18 -13.74 -2.91
C LEU A 487 -19.41 -12.87 -1.67
N ALA A 488 -18.87 -11.67 -1.66
CA ALA A 488 -19.15 -10.64 -0.67
C ALA A 488 -19.37 -9.30 -1.37
N ALA A 489 -20.48 -8.65 -1.08
CA ALA A 489 -20.78 -7.34 -1.65
C ALA A 489 -19.68 -6.34 -1.32
N THR A 490 -19.32 -5.52 -2.31
CA THR A 490 -18.34 -4.46 -2.14
C THR A 490 -18.87 -3.40 -1.19
N ASP A 491 -18.05 -3.02 -0.21
CA ASP A 491 -18.39 -2.04 0.81
C ASP A 491 -17.21 -1.12 1.12
N GLU A 492 -17.47 0.19 1.20
CA GLU A 492 -16.47 1.20 1.57
C GLU A 492 -16.33 1.23 3.09
N VAL A 493 -15.57 0.28 3.63
CA VAL A 493 -15.32 0.10 5.07
C VAL A 493 -13.84 -0.07 5.35
N ASN A 494 -13.38 0.43 6.48
CA ASN A 494 -12.05 0.10 6.99
C ASN A 494 -12.03 -1.32 7.55
N GLY A 495 -10.88 -1.98 7.42
CA GLY A 495 -10.73 -3.32 7.92
C GLY A 495 -9.48 -4.03 7.40
N PHE A 496 -9.44 -5.33 7.60
CA PHE A 496 -8.38 -6.22 7.14
C PHE A 496 -8.95 -7.60 6.81
N THR A 497 -8.16 -8.41 6.15
CA THR A 497 -8.53 -9.79 5.80
C THR A 497 -7.55 -10.78 6.41
N ILE A 498 -8.05 -11.89 6.93
CA ILE A 498 -7.26 -13.05 7.35
C ILE A 498 -7.54 -14.20 6.38
N PHE A 499 -6.49 -14.81 5.88
CA PHE A 499 -6.54 -16.06 5.12
C PHE A 499 -6.07 -17.20 6.00
N ASP A 500 -6.96 -18.13 6.31
CA ASP A 500 -6.64 -19.43 6.92
C ASP A 500 -6.46 -20.45 5.80
N ILE A 501 -5.22 -20.89 5.60
CA ILE A 501 -4.81 -21.75 4.49
C ILE A 501 -4.39 -23.10 5.07
N SER A 502 -5.09 -24.17 4.70
CA SER A 502 -4.73 -25.55 4.99
C SER A 502 -4.46 -26.30 3.68
N LYS A 503 -4.04 -27.56 3.74
CA LYS A 503 -3.84 -28.36 2.53
C LYS A 503 -5.12 -28.57 1.71
N GLU A 504 -6.26 -28.58 2.38
CA GLU A 504 -7.56 -28.91 1.79
C GLU A 504 -8.28 -27.67 1.25
N ARG A 505 -8.11 -26.53 1.91
CA ARG A 505 -8.91 -25.34 1.64
C ARG A 505 -8.20 -24.04 2.02
N VAL A 506 -8.66 -22.96 1.41
CA VAL A 506 -8.39 -21.58 1.81
C VAL A 506 -9.68 -20.94 2.28
N THR A 507 -9.66 -20.30 3.44
CA THR A 507 -10.78 -19.50 3.95
C THR A 507 -10.30 -18.06 4.07
N ALA A 508 -11.02 -17.11 3.46
CA ALA A 508 -10.78 -15.68 3.64
C ALA A 508 -11.84 -15.12 4.60
N THR A 509 -11.40 -14.46 5.67
CA THR A 509 -12.28 -13.80 6.61
C THR A 509 -12.06 -12.30 6.56
N LEU A 510 -13.06 -11.55 6.09
CA LEU A 510 -13.05 -10.11 6.01
C LEU A 510 -13.56 -9.53 7.33
N TYR A 511 -12.70 -8.79 8.03
CA TYR A 511 -13.02 -8.10 9.27
C TYR A 511 -13.22 -6.62 8.97
N SER A 512 -14.42 -6.10 9.21
CA SER A 512 -14.80 -4.73 8.90
C SER A 512 -15.12 -3.93 10.17
N CYS A 513 -14.69 -2.69 10.22
CA CYS A 513 -15.13 -1.69 11.19
C CYS A 513 -15.93 -0.58 10.48
N GLY A 514 -16.02 0.63 11.02
CA GLY A 514 -16.79 1.72 10.43
C GLY A 514 -16.37 2.11 9.02
N GLY A 515 -17.33 2.50 8.19
CA GLY A 515 -17.18 2.87 6.80
C GLY A 515 -17.72 4.26 6.47
N TYR A 516 -18.05 4.48 5.19
CA TYR A 516 -18.52 5.75 4.66
C TYR A 516 -19.74 6.32 5.40
N ASP A 517 -20.69 5.46 5.76
CA ASP A 517 -21.92 5.86 6.45
C ASP A 517 -21.78 5.86 8.00
N SER A 518 -20.64 5.51 8.56
CA SER A 518 -20.42 5.49 10.00
C SER A 518 -20.17 6.90 10.52
N LYS A 519 -21.04 7.40 11.38
CA LYS A 519 -20.84 8.66 12.09
C LYS A 519 -19.66 8.57 13.06
N SER A 520 -19.14 9.70 13.47
CA SER A 520 -17.91 10.02 14.19
C SER A 520 -17.54 9.19 15.46
N GLU A 521 -18.29 8.18 15.85
CA GLU A 521 -18.02 7.32 17.00
C GLU A 521 -17.27 6.02 16.67
N ASP A 522 -16.71 5.94 15.46
CA ASP A 522 -15.98 4.76 15.02
C ASP A 522 -14.59 4.71 15.69
N ASP A 523 -14.43 3.73 16.55
CA ASP A 523 -13.24 3.57 17.39
C ASP A 523 -12.24 2.54 16.83
N GLY A 524 -12.49 2.00 15.62
CA GLY A 524 -11.65 0.99 14.97
C GLY A 524 -11.90 -0.44 15.46
N SER A 525 -12.92 -0.69 16.28
CA SER A 525 -13.31 -2.05 16.66
C SER A 525 -14.02 -2.76 15.50
N VAL A 526 -13.75 -4.07 15.31
CA VAL A 526 -14.43 -4.87 14.30
C VAL A 526 -15.92 -4.99 14.64
N LYS A 527 -16.77 -4.65 13.66
CA LYS A 527 -18.23 -4.66 13.80
C LYS A 527 -18.89 -5.71 12.91
N ARG A 528 -18.23 -6.16 11.87
CA ARG A 528 -18.74 -7.18 10.94
C ARG A 528 -17.62 -8.14 10.53
N THR A 529 -17.98 -9.39 10.36
CA THR A 529 -17.10 -10.44 9.88
C THR A 529 -17.82 -11.23 8.78
N ILE A 530 -17.14 -11.44 7.65
CA ILE A 530 -17.62 -12.25 6.55
C ILE A 530 -16.58 -13.33 6.28
N GLU A 531 -16.95 -14.58 6.34
CA GLU A 531 -16.11 -15.74 6.05
C GLU A 531 -16.45 -16.33 4.69
N LEU A 532 -15.43 -16.57 3.87
CA LEU A 532 -15.55 -17.08 2.51
C LEU A 532 -14.65 -18.30 2.34
N ALA A 533 -15.20 -19.40 1.89
CA ALA A 533 -14.41 -20.54 1.42
C ALA A 533 -14.01 -20.29 -0.04
N LEU A 534 -12.72 -20.40 -0.34
CA LEU A 534 -12.20 -20.19 -1.70
C LEU A 534 -12.04 -21.54 -2.40
N SER A 535 -12.53 -21.61 -3.63
CA SER A 535 -12.49 -22.80 -4.48
C SER A 535 -11.09 -23.12 -5.04
#